data_79d8daefcec08ebb1e77bdceced21518
#
_entry.id   79d8daefcec08ebb1e77bdceced21518
#
_cell.length_a   1.000
_cell.length_b   1.000
_cell.length_c   1.000
_cell.angle_alpha   90.00
_cell.angle_beta   90.00
_cell.angle_gamma   90.00
#
_symmetry.space_group_name_H-M   'P 1'
#
loop_
_entity.id
_entity.type
_entity.pdbx_description
1 polymer ?
#
loop_
_entity_poly.entity_id
_entity_poly.type
_entity_poly.pdbx_seq_one_letter_code
_entity_poly.pdbx_strand_id
1 'polypeptide(L)'
;VEQEAGAFDDPQAAALIRSARQHSISLYGQAQGWSQEQIDQAVSEANLRAMDQRAQNYAVTNPQGWLNGDFPVKDTGALDMRAIGIVESGGKHFNADGSVITSPAGAQGKYQLMPDTGKELAAKRGVEYNPADEEQNALLASDYANQLYGKYGSEMLAGAAYNWGMGNVDKLIAKTGDPRKGEISESEFISKLPSETRGWLARYRKNKTGLDPVSVNKIDNIAESKIREQRTALREQIDPILNNTMVQLYNGEVPDAMPDKASIMFAYGEQGAKAVKQLDIAINNAKTFQAIQYVSPEQQQAEIAKLKPQANDPDYALKLD
;
A
#
# COMPACT_ATOMS: atom_id res chain seq x y z
N VAL A 1 17.90 -13.67 16.55
CA VAL A 1 17.40 -13.01 15.33
C VAL A 1 16.52 -13.97 14.55
N GLU A 2 17.01 -15.12 14.09
CA GLU A 2 16.26 -16.11 13.30
C GLU A 2 14.96 -16.59 13.98
N GLN A 3 14.99 -16.86 15.27
CA GLN A 3 13.81 -17.28 16.03
C GLN A 3 12.72 -16.19 16.08
N GLU A 4 13.11 -14.91 16.25
CA GLU A 4 12.16 -13.81 16.24
C GLU A 4 11.62 -13.55 14.81
N ALA A 5 12.45 -13.74 13.80
CA ALA A 5 12.03 -13.63 12.41
C ALA A 5 11.05 -14.74 12.01
N GLY A 6 11.15 -15.92 12.60
CA GLY A 6 10.20 -17.02 12.42
C GLY A 6 8.85 -16.81 13.14
N ALA A 7 8.79 -15.92 14.13
CA ALA A 7 7.57 -15.58 14.88
C ALA A 7 6.92 -14.27 14.36
N PHE A 8 7.02 -13.98 13.07
CA PHE A 8 6.55 -12.70 12.51
C PHE A 8 5.03 -12.52 12.59
N ASP A 9 4.27 -13.58 12.68
CA ASP A 9 2.81 -13.64 12.81
C ASP A 9 2.33 -13.82 14.28
N ASP A 10 3.26 -14.03 15.24
CA ASP A 10 2.97 -14.09 16.67
C ASP A 10 3.65 -12.93 17.43
N PRO A 11 2.93 -11.83 17.69
CA PRO A 11 3.48 -10.67 18.39
C PRO A 11 3.94 -10.95 19.82
N GLN A 12 3.32 -11.92 20.52
CA GLN A 12 3.69 -12.27 21.89
C GLN A 12 4.99 -13.08 21.92
N ALA A 13 5.08 -14.09 21.06
CA ALA A 13 6.32 -14.85 20.90
C ALA A 13 7.48 -13.96 20.46
N ALA A 14 7.27 -13.09 19.51
CA ALA A 14 8.27 -12.12 19.05
C ALA A 14 8.74 -11.18 20.18
N ALA A 15 7.82 -10.70 21.03
CA ALA A 15 8.16 -9.85 22.17
C ALA A 15 9.00 -10.59 23.23
N LEU A 16 8.65 -11.84 23.55
CA LEU A 16 9.42 -12.67 24.48
C LEU A 16 10.83 -12.95 23.98
N ILE A 17 10.97 -13.33 22.70
CA ILE A 17 12.28 -13.60 22.09
C ILE A 17 13.14 -12.33 22.07
N ARG A 18 12.54 -11.17 21.79
CA ARG A 18 13.21 -9.87 21.82
C ARG A 18 13.72 -9.54 23.22
N SER A 19 12.88 -9.70 24.25
CA SER A 19 13.24 -9.45 25.64
C SER A 19 14.39 -10.36 26.08
N ALA A 20 14.32 -11.65 25.77
CA ALA A 20 15.39 -12.62 26.09
C ALA A 20 16.71 -12.25 25.40
N ARG A 21 16.67 -11.82 24.12
CA ARG A 21 17.86 -11.37 23.38
C ARG A 21 18.47 -10.12 24.02
N GLN A 22 17.65 -9.12 24.35
CA GLN A 22 18.12 -7.88 24.98
C GLN A 22 18.80 -8.19 26.33
N HIS A 23 18.17 -9.03 27.13
CA HIS A 23 18.74 -9.46 28.42
C HIS A 23 20.08 -10.20 28.24
N SER A 24 20.18 -11.12 27.29
CA SER A 24 21.40 -11.83 26.98
C SER A 24 22.54 -10.90 26.53
N ILE A 25 22.26 -9.91 25.69
CA ILE A 25 23.23 -8.89 25.23
C ILE A 25 23.71 -8.07 26.44
N SER A 26 22.78 -7.66 27.32
CA SER A 26 23.11 -6.85 28.48
C SER A 26 24.00 -7.62 29.47
N LEU A 27 23.67 -8.88 29.75
CA LEU A 27 24.50 -9.73 30.62
C LEU A 27 25.90 -9.95 30.03
N TYR A 28 25.96 -10.26 28.73
CA TYR A 28 27.25 -10.43 28.05
C TYR A 28 28.08 -9.16 28.09
N GLY A 29 27.50 -8.01 27.76
CA GLY A 29 28.19 -6.72 27.77
C GLY A 29 28.72 -6.34 29.16
N GLN A 30 27.92 -6.56 30.20
CA GLN A 30 28.34 -6.36 31.58
C GLN A 30 29.53 -7.27 31.97
N ALA A 31 29.48 -8.54 31.57
CA ALA A 31 30.58 -9.47 31.81
C ALA A 31 31.86 -9.11 31.06
N GLN A 32 31.76 -8.43 29.92
CA GLN A 32 32.88 -7.91 29.12
C GLN A 32 33.34 -6.49 29.53
N GLY A 33 32.70 -5.87 30.52
CA GLY A 33 33.02 -4.52 30.97
C GLY A 33 32.59 -3.40 30.02
N TRP A 34 31.58 -3.64 29.18
CA TRP A 34 31.04 -2.61 28.28
C TRP A 34 30.37 -1.50 29.07
N SER A 35 30.47 -0.28 28.57
CA SER A 35 29.64 0.83 29.06
C SER A 35 28.17 0.62 28.73
N GLN A 36 27.28 1.31 29.45
CA GLN A 36 25.84 1.26 29.16
C GLN A 36 25.55 1.67 27.72
N GLU A 37 26.24 2.69 27.20
CA GLU A 37 26.12 3.14 25.81
C GLU A 37 26.48 2.04 24.80
N GLN A 38 27.55 1.28 25.05
CA GLN A 38 27.94 0.14 24.21
C GLN A 38 26.92 -0.99 24.24
N ILE A 39 26.33 -1.26 25.42
CA ILE A 39 25.26 -2.23 25.57
C ILE A 39 24.01 -1.78 24.79
N ASP A 40 23.60 -0.52 24.94
CA ASP A 40 22.42 0.04 24.28
C ASP A 40 22.61 0.04 22.75
N GLN A 41 23.79 0.36 22.27
CA GLN A 41 24.14 0.27 20.83
C GLN A 41 24.04 -1.18 20.34
N ALA A 42 24.61 -2.15 21.04
CA ALA A 42 24.56 -3.55 20.66
C ALA A 42 23.12 -4.10 20.64
N VAL A 43 22.30 -3.70 21.62
CA VAL A 43 20.87 -4.01 21.67
C VAL A 43 20.12 -3.41 20.47
N SER A 44 20.38 -2.14 20.16
CA SER A 44 19.77 -1.43 19.01
C SER A 44 20.12 -2.10 17.68
N GLU A 45 21.40 -2.40 17.45
CA GLU A 45 21.84 -3.11 16.24
C GLU A 45 21.23 -4.52 16.11
N ALA A 46 21.13 -5.25 17.22
CA ALA A 46 20.50 -6.57 17.21
C ALA A 46 18.99 -6.49 16.91
N ASN A 47 18.31 -5.45 17.39
CA ASN A 47 16.90 -5.20 17.11
C ASN A 47 16.68 -4.86 15.62
N LEU A 48 17.54 -4.01 15.04
CA LEU A 48 17.46 -3.66 13.61
C LEU A 48 17.72 -4.88 12.72
N ARG A 49 18.72 -5.72 13.06
CA ARG A 49 18.98 -6.97 12.32
C ARG A 49 17.79 -7.93 12.39
N ALA A 50 17.14 -8.05 13.55
CA ALA A 50 15.95 -8.89 13.68
C ALA A 50 14.76 -8.32 12.89
N MET A 51 14.60 -6.99 12.87
CA MET A 51 13.58 -6.33 12.08
C MET A 51 13.80 -6.53 10.58
N ASP A 52 15.06 -6.38 10.10
CA ASP A 52 15.43 -6.61 8.71
C ASP A 52 15.10 -8.05 8.27
N GLN A 53 15.51 -9.06 9.05
CA GLN A 53 15.22 -10.45 8.76
C GLN A 53 13.72 -10.74 8.76
N ARG A 54 13.00 -10.20 9.75
CA ARG A 54 11.53 -10.35 9.85
C ARG A 54 10.82 -9.74 8.64
N ALA A 55 11.24 -8.55 8.23
CA ALA A 55 10.69 -7.87 7.06
C ALA A 55 10.99 -8.62 5.76
N GLN A 56 12.20 -9.18 5.60
CA GLN A 56 12.54 -10.02 4.45
C GLN A 56 11.68 -11.30 4.42
N ASN A 57 11.51 -12.00 5.55
CA ASN A 57 10.65 -13.18 5.62
C ASN A 57 9.21 -12.86 5.28
N TYR A 58 8.68 -11.73 5.79
CA TYR A 58 7.34 -11.28 5.45
C TYR A 58 7.20 -10.97 3.96
N ALA A 59 8.17 -10.28 3.37
CA ALA A 59 8.17 -9.96 1.94
C ALA A 59 8.22 -11.20 1.02
N VAL A 60 8.82 -12.30 1.48
CA VAL A 60 8.81 -13.58 0.78
C VAL A 60 7.46 -14.29 0.89
N THR A 61 6.86 -14.30 2.08
CA THR A 61 5.62 -15.05 2.36
C THR A 61 4.36 -14.27 2.01
N ASN A 62 4.39 -12.93 2.16
CA ASN A 62 3.30 -12.02 1.82
C ASN A 62 3.83 -10.79 1.05
N PRO A 63 4.29 -10.98 -0.19
CA PRO A 63 4.95 -9.91 -0.95
C PRO A 63 4.01 -8.75 -1.23
N GLN A 64 2.74 -9.01 -1.53
CA GLN A 64 1.76 -7.94 -1.76
C GLN A 64 1.47 -7.16 -0.49
N GLY A 65 1.36 -7.84 0.66
CA GLY A 65 1.18 -7.19 1.96
C GLY A 65 2.36 -6.28 2.31
N TRP A 66 3.61 -6.71 2.04
CA TRP A 66 4.77 -5.83 2.21
C TRP A 66 4.69 -4.57 1.33
N LEU A 67 4.38 -4.72 0.05
CA LEU A 67 4.29 -3.58 -0.87
C LEU A 67 3.16 -2.62 -0.50
N ASN A 68 2.06 -3.14 0.00
CA ASN A 68 0.94 -2.34 0.51
C ASN A 68 1.20 -1.69 1.88
N GLY A 69 2.30 -2.06 2.56
CA GLY A 69 2.60 -1.59 3.91
C GLY A 69 1.81 -2.31 5.01
N ASP A 70 1.31 -3.52 4.74
CA ASP A 70 0.55 -4.32 5.72
C ASP A 70 1.47 -5.06 6.71
N PHE A 71 2.78 -4.84 6.62
CA PHE A 71 3.74 -5.39 7.56
C PHE A 71 3.38 -4.98 9.00
N PRO A 72 3.25 -5.94 9.93
CA PRO A 72 2.76 -5.68 11.28
C PRO A 72 3.79 -4.91 12.10
N VAL A 73 3.62 -3.59 12.18
CA VAL A 73 4.36 -2.69 13.06
C VAL A 73 3.43 -2.25 14.19
N LYS A 74 3.93 -2.25 15.41
CA LYS A 74 3.12 -1.89 16.58
C LYS A 74 2.64 -0.45 16.49
N ASP A 75 1.35 -0.21 16.71
CA ASP A 75 0.83 1.12 17.02
C ASP A 75 1.38 1.57 18.39
N THR A 76 2.04 2.71 18.40
CA THR A 76 2.72 3.25 19.60
C THR A 76 1.89 4.29 20.33
N GLY A 77 0.65 4.54 19.91
CA GLY A 77 -0.21 5.56 20.51
C GLY A 77 0.07 6.96 19.98
N ALA A 78 0.86 7.10 18.93
CA ALA A 78 1.18 8.37 18.27
C ALA A 78 1.71 8.10 16.85
N LEU A 79 1.69 9.12 15.99
CA LEU A 79 2.36 9.06 14.70
C LEU A 79 3.89 9.18 14.87
N ASP A 80 4.64 8.34 14.15
CA ASP A 80 6.11 8.41 14.11
C ASP A 80 6.57 9.59 13.24
N MET A 81 7.01 10.68 13.89
CA MET A 81 7.43 11.91 13.21
C MET A 81 8.67 11.71 12.32
N ARG A 82 9.58 10.77 12.68
CA ARG A 82 10.72 10.42 11.83
C ARG A 82 10.23 9.81 10.52
N ALA A 83 9.30 8.86 10.60
CA ALA A 83 8.72 8.21 9.43
C ALA A 83 7.96 9.21 8.56
N ILE A 84 7.18 10.14 9.16
CA ILE A 84 6.50 11.21 8.42
C ILE A 84 7.53 12.07 7.67
N GLY A 85 8.54 12.59 8.35
CA GLY A 85 9.54 13.45 7.70
C GLY A 85 10.26 12.77 6.53
N ILE A 86 10.56 11.46 6.63
CA ILE A 86 11.14 10.68 5.53
C ILE A 86 10.17 10.58 4.35
N VAL A 87 8.90 10.30 4.61
CA VAL A 87 7.90 10.13 3.55
C VAL A 87 7.58 11.44 2.84
N GLU A 88 7.54 12.56 3.58
CA GLU A 88 7.16 13.87 3.07
C GLU A 88 8.27 14.57 2.27
N SER A 89 9.51 14.49 2.74
CA SER A 89 10.61 15.28 2.16
C SER A 89 11.95 14.53 2.05
N GLY A 90 11.96 13.21 2.30
CA GLY A 90 13.22 12.47 2.46
C GLY A 90 13.99 12.86 3.71
N GLY A 91 13.32 13.44 4.71
CA GLY A 91 13.90 13.87 5.98
C GLY A 91 14.61 15.25 5.91
N LYS A 92 14.47 15.99 4.81
CA LYS A 92 15.12 17.29 4.59
C LYS A 92 14.13 18.44 4.76
N HIS A 93 14.62 19.58 5.27
CA HIS A 93 13.82 20.80 5.39
C HIS A 93 14.10 21.78 4.23
N PHE A 94 15.34 21.79 3.75
CA PHE A 94 15.80 22.69 2.71
C PHE A 94 16.27 21.95 1.47
N ASN A 95 16.10 22.60 0.33
CA ASN A 95 16.74 22.25 -0.93
C ASN A 95 18.26 22.53 -0.86
N ALA A 96 19.00 22.08 -1.87
CA ALA A 96 20.45 22.32 -1.96
C ALA A 96 20.82 23.82 -2.08
N ASP A 97 19.91 24.64 -2.56
CA ASP A 97 20.06 26.11 -2.70
C ASP A 97 19.67 26.89 -1.42
N GLY A 98 19.31 26.20 -0.34
CA GLY A 98 18.88 26.78 0.93
C GLY A 98 17.43 27.23 0.98
N SER A 99 16.64 27.08 -0.07
CA SER A 99 15.20 27.34 -0.04
C SER A 99 14.45 26.24 0.70
N VAL A 100 13.34 26.60 1.34
CA VAL A 100 12.45 25.62 2.01
C VAL A 100 11.85 24.68 0.96
N ILE A 101 11.91 23.38 1.22
CA ILE A 101 11.23 22.39 0.36
C ILE A 101 9.75 22.68 0.34
N THR A 102 9.22 22.96 -0.86
CA THR A 102 7.81 23.29 -1.05
C THR A 102 7.22 22.39 -2.14
N SER A 103 6.10 21.72 -1.83
CA SER A 103 5.40 20.88 -2.80
C SER A 103 4.67 21.73 -3.85
N PRO A 104 4.27 21.17 -4.99
CA PRO A 104 3.42 21.87 -5.97
C PRO A 104 2.09 22.39 -5.38
N ALA A 105 1.58 21.73 -4.33
CA ALA A 105 0.38 22.16 -3.61
C ALA A 105 0.65 23.23 -2.55
N GLY A 106 1.92 23.62 -2.33
CA GLY A 106 2.32 24.65 -1.38
C GLY A 106 2.63 24.14 0.03
N ALA A 107 2.64 22.85 0.30
CA ALA A 107 3.06 22.29 1.59
C ALA A 107 4.57 22.52 1.80
N GLN A 108 5.00 22.84 3.04
CA GLN A 108 6.32 23.41 3.32
C GLN A 108 7.12 22.63 4.36
N GLY A 109 8.43 22.56 4.12
CA GLY A 109 9.43 22.05 5.05
C GLY A 109 9.48 20.53 5.14
N LYS A 110 10.21 20.04 6.13
CA LYS A 110 10.47 18.61 6.36
C LYS A 110 9.20 17.77 6.51
N TYR A 111 8.18 18.34 7.12
CA TYR A 111 6.92 17.65 7.42
C TYR A 111 5.77 18.07 6.51
N GLN A 112 6.07 18.85 5.47
CA GLN A 112 5.12 19.28 4.43
C GLN A 112 3.80 19.82 5.00
N LEU A 113 3.92 20.75 5.96
CA LEU A 113 2.74 21.43 6.50
C LEU A 113 2.17 22.42 5.48
N MET A 114 0.86 22.36 5.27
CA MET A 114 0.14 23.39 4.52
C MET A 114 0.22 24.73 5.27
N PRO A 115 0.46 25.87 4.60
CA PRO A 115 0.60 27.18 5.24
C PRO A 115 -0.55 27.54 6.18
N ASP A 116 -1.79 27.23 5.80
CA ASP A 116 -2.96 27.56 6.65
C ASP A 116 -2.97 26.71 7.93
N THR A 117 -2.62 25.43 7.84
CA THR A 117 -2.46 24.55 9.01
C THR A 117 -1.33 25.05 9.90
N GLY A 118 -0.17 25.41 9.30
CA GLY A 118 0.97 25.95 10.03
C GLY A 118 0.61 27.24 10.78
N LYS A 119 -0.06 28.19 10.12
CA LYS A 119 -0.53 29.45 10.74
C LYS A 119 -1.51 29.21 11.89
N GLU A 120 -2.49 28.31 11.70
CA GLU A 120 -3.47 27.98 12.74
C GLU A 120 -2.77 27.41 13.99
N LEU A 121 -1.85 26.48 13.80
CA LEU A 121 -1.11 25.85 14.90
C LEU A 121 -0.15 26.84 15.58
N ALA A 122 0.55 27.68 14.81
CA ALA A 122 1.41 28.74 15.34
C ALA A 122 0.61 29.75 16.18
N ALA A 123 -0.56 30.16 15.68
CA ALA A 123 -1.45 31.07 16.43
C ALA A 123 -1.94 30.46 17.76
N LYS A 124 -2.24 29.15 17.79
CA LYS A 124 -2.58 28.44 19.05
C LYS A 124 -1.45 28.45 20.06
N ARG A 125 -0.20 28.56 19.61
CA ARG A 125 1.00 28.69 20.44
C ARG A 125 1.39 30.13 20.74
N GLY A 126 0.70 31.11 20.17
CA GLY A 126 0.99 32.54 20.34
C GLY A 126 2.27 32.98 19.63
N VAL A 127 2.68 32.31 18.56
CA VAL A 127 3.87 32.62 17.76
C VAL A 127 3.50 32.92 16.31
N GLU A 128 4.36 33.66 15.61
CA GLU A 128 4.21 33.86 14.15
C GLU A 128 4.69 32.62 13.38
N TYR A 129 3.97 32.26 12.32
CA TYR A 129 4.35 31.15 11.47
C TYR A 129 5.57 31.50 10.59
N ASN A 130 6.63 30.75 10.74
CA ASN A 130 7.85 30.86 9.92
C ASN A 130 8.19 29.51 9.29
N PRO A 131 7.86 29.31 8.01
CA PRO A 131 8.16 28.02 7.33
C PRO A 131 9.66 27.74 7.16
N ALA A 132 10.53 28.73 7.28
CA ALA A 132 11.98 28.55 7.21
C ALA A 132 12.60 28.08 8.55
N ASP A 133 11.84 28.07 9.62
CA ASP A 133 12.28 27.55 10.91
C ASP A 133 11.99 26.05 10.99
N GLU A 134 13.05 25.22 10.88
CA GLU A 134 12.94 23.76 10.91
C GLU A 134 12.42 23.25 12.26
N GLU A 135 12.82 23.89 13.37
CA GLU A 135 12.37 23.49 14.71
C GLU A 135 10.89 23.82 14.89
N GLN A 136 10.45 24.98 14.43
CA GLN A 136 9.03 25.34 14.43
C GLN A 136 8.20 24.40 13.55
N ASN A 137 8.70 24.08 12.35
CA ASN A 137 8.04 23.13 11.45
C ASN A 137 7.87 21.76 12.13
N ALA A 138 8.91 21.25 12.81
CA ALA A 138 8.85 19.99 13.55
C ALA A 138 7.83 20.04 14.71
N LEU A 139 7.82 21.13 15.47
CA LEU A 139 6.94 21.32 16.61
C LEU A 139 5.47 21.39 16.16
N LEU A 140 5.16 22.19 15.16
CA LEU A 140 3.81 22.34 14.63
C LEU A 140 3.31 21.06 13.96
N ALA A 141 4.18 20.36 13.24
CA ALA A 141 3.84 19.06 12.67
C ALA A 141 3.53 18.00 13.74
N SER A 142 4.28 18.01 14.85
CA SER A 142 4.01 17.14 15.99
C SER A 142 2.67 17.47 16.63
N ASP A 143 2.33 18.75 16.80
CA ASP A 143 1.00 19.17 17.31
C ASP A 143 -0.12 18.67 16.40
N TYR A 144 0.05 18.83 15.08
CA TYR A 144 -0.92 18.34 14.12
C TYR A 144 -1.08 16.82 14.18
N ALA A 145 0.01 16.08 14.21
CA ALA A 145 0.02 14.64 14.36
C ALA A 145 -0.70 14.18 15.64
N ASN A 146 -0.43 14.84 16.77
CA ASN A 146 -1.07 14.57 18.05
C ASN A 146 -2.57 14.90 18.01
N GLN A 147 -2.97 16.00 17.36
CA GLN A 147 -4.37 16.35 17.16
C GLN A 147 -5.10 15.26 16.34
N LEU A 148 -4.47 14.79 15.27
CA LEU A 148 -5.03 13.72 14.42
C LEU A 148 -5.15 12.41 15.18
N TYR A 149 -4.10 12.00 15.89
CA TYR A 149 -4.14 10.78 16.69
C TYR A 149 -5.17 10.88 17.82
N GLY A 150 -5.23 12.01 18.51
CA GLY A 150 -6.25 12.28 19.54
C GLY A 150 -7.68 12.17 19.02
N LYS A 151 -7.91 12.63 17.79
CA LYS A 151 -9.24 12.54 17.16
C LYS A 151 -9.60 11.10 16.78
N TYR A 152 -8.67 10.36 16.18
CA TYR A 152 -8.98 9.06 15.58
C TYR A 152 -8.67 7.86 16.48
N GLY A 153 -7.72 7.98 17.42
CA GLY A 153 -7.26 6.86 18.24
C GLY A 153 -6.73 5.66 17.42
N SER A 154 -6.36 5.91 16.17
CA SER A 154 -5.87 4.94 15.21
C SER A 154 -4.78 5.56 14.37
N GLU A 155 -3.61 4.95 14.35
CA GLU A 155 -2.46 5.43 13.61
C GLU A 155 -2.71 5.42 12.09
N MET A 156 -3.44 4.42 11.59
CA MET A 156 -3.82 4.34 10.18
C MET A 156 -4.72 5.51 9.78
N LEU A 157 -5.78 5.79 10.53
CA LEU A 157 -6.69 6.90 10.24
C LEU A 157 -6.02 8.26 10.42
N ALA A 158 -5.19 8.42 11.45
CA ALA A 158 -4.43 9.65 11.68
C ALA A 158 -3.42 9.90 10.56
N GLY A 159 -2.70 8.86 10.10
CA GLY A 159 -1.80 8.94 8.96
C GLY A 159 -2.52 9.26 7.65
N ALA A 160 -3.65 8.60 7.39
CA ALA A 160 -4.50 8.93 6.24
C ALA A 160 -4.97 10.39 6.28
N ALA A 161 -5.35 10.90 7.47
CA ALA A 161 -5.78 12.28 7.65
C ALA A 161 -4.63 13.29 7.53
N TYR A 162 -3.41 12.91 7.90
CA TYR A 162 -2.22 13.73 7.71
C TYR A 162 -1.98 14.02 6.22
N ASN A 163 -2.04 12.98 5.39
CA ASN A 163 -1.82 13.09 3.94
C ASN A 163 -3.03 13.65 3.17
N TRP A 164 -4.24 13.18 3.49
CA TRP A 164 -5.44 13.46 2.69
C TRP A 164 -6.39 14.49 3.32
N GLY A 165 -6.17 14.83 4.57
CA GLY A 165 -6.99 15.76 5.35
C GLY A 165 -8.13 15.09 6.11
N MET A 166 -8.39 15.61 7.32
CA MET A 166 -9.41 15.10 8.24
C MET A 166 -10.81 15.01 7.62
N GLY A 167 -11.24 16.06 6.92
CA GLY A 167 -12.59 16.11 6.35
C GLY A 167 -12.86 15.01 5.31
N ASN A 168 -11.84 14.60 4.57
CA ASN A 168 -11.97 13.52 3.60
C ASN A 168 -12.04 12.16 4.28
N VAL A 169 -11.24 11.93 5.31
CA VAL A 169 -11.28 10.69 6.12
C VAL A 169 -12.63 10.56 6.81
N ASP A 170 -13.15 11.64 7.42
CA ASP A 170 -14.48 11.64 8.06
C ASP A 170 -15.60 11.29 7.06
N LYS A 171 -15.55 11.85 5.85
CA LYS A 171 -16.51 11.54 4.77
C LYS A 171 -16.40 10.08 4.34
N LEU A 172 -15.19 9.52 4.26
CA LEU A 172 -15.00 8.13 3.90
C LEU A 172 -15.54 7.21 4.99
N ILE A 173 -15.24 7.48 6.27
CA ILE A 173 -15.79 6.72 7.41
C ILE A 173 -17.33 6.73 7.37
N ALA A 174 -17.94 7.90 7.17
CA ALA A 174 -19.40 8.01 7.08
C ALA A 174 -20.01 7.23 5.91
N LYS A 175 -19.27 7.08 4.83
CA LYS A 175 -19.71 6.37 3.62
C LYS A 175 -19.51 4.85 3.68
N THR A 176 -18.44 4.38 4.29
CA THR A 176 -18.00 2.98 4.19
C THR A 176 -18.06 2.20 5.50
N GLY A 177 -18.21 2.89 6.64
CA GLY A 177 -18.12 2.35 7.99
C GLY A 177 -16.81 2.70 8.69
N ASP A 178 -16.83 2.58 10.02
CA ASP A 178 -15.72 2.92 10.90
C ASP A 178 -14.87 1.67 11.20
N PRO A 179 -13.61 1.59 10.74
CA PRO A 179 -12.77 0.44 11.00
C PRO A 179 -12.45 0.23 12.50
N ARG A 180 -12.52 1.28 13.32
CA ARG A 180 -12.30 1.19 14.78
C ARG A 180 -13.43 0.45 15.49
N LYS A 181 -14.63 0.45 14.90
CA LYS A 181 -15.82 -0.24 15.42
C LYS A 181 -16.02 -1.62 14.81
N GLY A 182 -15.15 -2.03 13.87
CA GLY A 182 -15.30 -3.28 13.13
C GLY A 182 -16.43 -3.25 12.07
N GLU A 183 -16.94 -2.06 11.72
CA GLU A 183 -17.97 -1.88 10.68
C GLU A 183 -17.40 -2.18 9.27
N ILE A 184 -16.10 -2.06 9.12
CA ILE A 184 -15.30 -2.39 7.94
C ILE A 184 -13.91 -2.86 8.42
N SER A 185 -13.25 -3.78 7.71
CA SER A 185 -11.87 -4.14 8.03
C SER A 185 -10.90 -3.01 7.67
N GLU A 186 -9.77 -2.92 8.39
CA GLU A 186 -8.74 -1.91 8.11
C GLU A 186 -8.23 -2.02 6.66
N SER A 187 -7.96 -3.23 6.17
CA SER A 187 -7.49 -3.47 4.81
C SER A 187 -8.51 -3.04 3.76
N GLU A 188 -9.79 -3.32 3.99
CA GLU A 188 -10.85 -2.87 3.10
C GLU A 188 -11.00 -1.34 3.12
N PHE A 189 -10.94 -0.70 4.29
CA PHE A 189 -10.96 0.76 4.39
C PHE A 189 -9.77 1.38 3.63
N ILE A 190 -8.56 0.86 3.81
CA ILE A 190 -7.37 1.30 3.07
C ILE A 190 -7.59 1.17 1.56
N SER A 191 -8.23 0.10 1.08
CA SER A 191 -8.51 -0.09 -0.36
C SER A 191 -9.40 1.00 -0.96
N LYS A 192 -10.22 1.69 -0.15
CA LYS A 192 -11.10 2.79 -0.57
C LYS A 192 -10.42 4.16 -0.55
N LEU A 193 -9.24 4.29 0.07
CA LEU A 193 -8.46 5.53 0.05
C LEU A 193 -7.93 5.83 -1.37
N PRO A 194 -7.65 7.09 -1.71
CA PRO A 194 -6.94 7.43 -2.93
C PRO A 194 -5.60 6.69 -3.04
N SER A 195 -5.17 6.41 -4.27
CA SER A 195 -3.90 5.68 -4.53
C SER A 195 -2.69 6.38 -3.90
N GLU A 196 -2.66 7.71 -3.92
CA GLU A 196 -1.62 8.52 -3.30
C GLU A 196 -1.57 8.27 -1.78
N THR A 197 -2.71 8.35 -1.10
CA THR A 197 -2.80 8.14 0.37
C THR A 197 -2.46 6.70 0.75
N ARG A 198 -2.87 5.71 -0.05
CA ARG A 198 -2.43 4.31 0.15
C ARG A 198 -0.92 4.17 0.05
N GLY A 199 -0.33 4.76 -0.99
CA GLY A 199 1.11 4.78 -1.19
C GLY A 199 1.86 5.50 -0.06
N TRP A 200 1.29 6.59 0.45
CA TRP A 200 1.82 7.31 1.60
C TRP A 200 1.84 6.43 2.86
N LEU A 201 0.70 5.80 3.19
CA LEU A 201 0.59 4.88 4.34
C LEU A 201 1.57 3.70 4.23
N ALA A 202 1.71 3.12 3.04
CA ALA A 202 2.66 2.04 2.80
C ALA A 202 4.11 2.49 3.09
N ARG A 203 4.53 3.63 2.55
CA ARG A 203 5.86 4.21 2.82
C ARG A 203 6.04 4.56 4.29
N TYR A 204 5.03 5.14 4.93
CA TYR A 204 5.05 5.49 6.35
C TYR A 204 5.29 4.25 7.22
N ARG A 205 4.53 3.18 7.03
CA ARG A 205 4.65 1.92 7.77
C ARG A 205 6.03 1.26 7.58
N LYS A 206 6.53 1.25 6.34
CA LYS A 206 7.88 0.74 6.05
C LYS A 206 8.96 1.56 6.77
N ASN A 207 8.88 2.88 6.73
CA ASN A 207 9.83 3.74 7.43
C ASN A 207 9.74 3.63 8.95
N LYS A 208 8.57 3.31 9.50
CA LYS A 208 8.37 3.04 10.93
C LYS A 208 9.12 1.80 11.42
N THR A 209 9.52 0.87 10.55
CA THR A 209 10.36 -0.28 10.91
C THR A 209 11.72 0.13 11.50
N GLY A 210 12.19 1.33 11.24
CA GLY A 210 13.52 1.81 11.62
C GLY A 210 14.63 1.40 10.66
N LEU A 211 14.32 0.59 9.66
CA LEU A 211 15.27 0.18 8.63
C LEU A 211 15.72 1.39 7.80
N ASP A 212 16.95 1.35 7.35
CA ASP A 212 17.48 2.36 6.42
C ASP A 212 16.85 2.19 5.03
N PRO A 213 16.87 3.25 4.19
CA PRO A 213 16.27 3.21 2.87
C PRO A 213 16.83 2.13 1.93
N VAL A 214 18.11 1.76 2.09
CA VAL A 214 18.74 0.71 1.27
C VAL A 214 18.17 -0.65 1.63
N SER A 215 18.04 -0.94 2.92
CA SER A 215 17.40 -2.15 3.42
C SER A 215 15.93 -2.24 2.97
N VAL A 216 15.16 -1.15 3.09
CA VAL A 216 13.77 -1.11 2.60
C VAL A 216 13.68 -1.40 1.10
N ASN A 217 14.52 -0.75 0.27
CA ASN A 217 14.56 -0.99 -1.17
C ASN A 217 14.94 -2.44 -1.53
N LYS A 218 15.88 -3.04 -0.79
CA LYS A 218 16.22 -4.45 -0.96
C LYS A 218 15.03 -5.35 -0.71
N ILE A 219 14.27 -5.10 0.33
CA ILE A 219 13.08 -5.88 0.69
C ILE A 219 11.95 -5.65 -0.32
N ASP A 220 11.78 -4.43 -0.84
CA ASP A 220 10.85 -4.13 -1.93
C ASP A 220 11.17 -4.97 -3.18
N ASN A 221 12.45 -5.04 -3.56
CA ASN A 221 12.90 -5.86 -4.69
C ASN A 221 12.64 -7.37 -4.47
N ILE A 222 12.79 -7.87 -3.24
CA ILE A 222 12.45 -9.25 -2.88
C ILE A 222 10.95 -9.48 -3.10
N ALA A 223 10.09 -8.61 -2.57
CA ALA A 223 8.64 -8.73 -2.72
C ALA A 223 8.20 -8.67 -4.19
N GLU A 224 8.73 -7.72 -4.96
CA GLU A 224 8.43 -7.60 -6.40
C GLU A 224 8.88 -8.82 -7.19
N SER A 225 10.06 -9.38 -6.85
CA SER A 225 10.54 -10.61 -7.47
C SER A 225 9.59 -11.78 -7.20
N LYS A 226 9.13 -11.90 -5.95
CA LYS A 226 8.16 -12.95 -5.58
C LYS A 226 6.83 -12.80 -6.30
N ILE A 227 6.33 -11.58 -6.46
CA ILE A 227 5.11 -11.34 -7.25
C ILE A 227 5.32 -11.73 -8.72
N ARG A 228 6.47 -11.39 -9.30
CA ARG A 228 6.79 -11.81 -10.70
C ARG A 228 6.83 -13.32 -10.84
N GLU A 229 7.47 -14.03 -9.90
CA GLU A 229 7.50 -15.50 -9.86
C GLU A 229 6.08 -16.08 -9.78
N GLN A 230 5.24 -15.58 -8.85
CA GLN A 230 3.86 -16.04 -8.69
C GLN A 230 3.02 -15.79 -9.95
N ARG A 231 3.17 -14.61 -10.57
CA ARG A 231 2.48 -14.29 -11.83
C ARG A 231 2.90 -15.20 -12.97
N THR A 232 4.20 -15.49 -13.10
CA THR A 232 4.71 -16.40 -14.14
C THR A 232 4.15 -17.80 -13.96
N ALA A 233 4.23 -18.35 -12.75
CA ALA A 233 3.69 -19.67 -12.44
C ALA A 233 2.17 -19.76 -12.70
N LEU A 234 1.43 -18.71 -12.35
CA LEU A 234 -0.01 -18.68 -12.59
C LEU A 234 -0.35 -18.54 -14.09
N ARG A 235 0.45 -17.77 -14.87
CA ARG A 235 0.29 -17.69 -16.32
C ARG A 235 0.47 -19.05 -17.01
N GLU A 236 1.49 -19.79 -16.63
CA GLU A 236 1.72 -21.14 -17.18
C GLU A 236 0.50 -22.06 -16.99
N GLN A 237 -0.27 -21.86 -15.92
CA GLN A 237 -1.50 -22.60 -15.65
C GLN A 237 -2.71 -22.04 -16.41
N ILE A 238 -2.84 -20.71 -16.48
CA ILE A 238 -4.04 -20.05 -17.01
C ILE A 238 -3.99 -19.94 -18.54
N ASP A 239 -2.84 -19.68 -19.15
CA ASP A 239 -2.73 -19.43 -20.60
C ASP A 239 -3.34 -20.55 -21.44
N PRO A 240 -3.08 -21.85 -21.18
CA PRO A 240 -3.70 -22.94 -21.95
C PRO A 240 -5.24 -22.96 -21.79
N ILE A 241 -5.74 -22.69 -20.57
CA ILE A 241 -7.18 -22.67 -20.28
C ILE A 241 -7.84 -21.48 -20.99
N LEU A 242 -7.27 -20.29 -20.83
CA LEU A 242 -7.78 -19.06 -21.44
C LEU A 242 -7.80 -19.16 -22.96
N ASN A 243 -6.70 -19.64 -23.57
CA ASN A 243 -6.60 -19.82 -25.02
C ASN A 243 -7.66 -20.81 -25.53
N ASN A 244 -7.83 -21.96 -24.88
CA ASN A 244 -8.85 -22.95 -25.26
C ASN A 244 -10.27 -22.35 -25.10
N THR A 245 -10.54 -21.63 -24.01
CA THR A 245 -11.81 -20.93 -23.80
C THR A 245 -12.07 -19.92 -24.92
N MET A 246 -11.08 -19.11 -25.28
CA MET A 246 -11.22 -18.13 -26.36
C MET A 246 -11.51 -18.79 -27.71
N VAL A 247 -10.83 -19.91 -28.03
CA VAL A 247 -11.12 -20.68 -29.27
C VAL A 247 -12.57 -21.19 -29.28
N GLN A 248 -13.07 -21.76 -28.18
CA GLN A 248 -14.47 -22.21 -28.10
C GLN A 248 -15.43 -21.05 -28.28
N LEU A 249 -15.19 -19.90 -27.60
CA LEU A 249 -16.04 -18.73 -27.72
C LEU A 249 -16.05 -18.15 -29.14
N TYR A 250 -14.92 -18.11 -29.85
CA TYR A 250 -14.86 -17.69 -31.25
C TYR A 250 -15.57 -18.65 -32.20
N ASN A 251 -15.71 -19.92 -31.82
CA ASN A 251 -16.55 -20.90 -32.55
C ASN A 251 -18.04 -20.81 -32.16
N GLY A 252 -18.41 -19.87 -31.31
CA GLY A 252 -19.80 -19.71 -30.84
C GLY A 252 -20.20 -20.67 -29.72
N GLU A 253 -19.24 -21.38 -29.13
CA GLU A 253 -19.46 -22.31 -28.02
C GLU A 253 -19.17 -21.59 -26.70
N VAL A 254 -20.09 -21.65 -25.75
CA VAL A 254 -19.88 -21.12 -24.40
C VAL A 254 -19.50 -22.26 -23.48
N PRO A 255 -18.25 -22.34 -23.01
CA PRO A 255 -17.81 -23.42 -22.09
C PRO A 255 -18.57 -23.38 -20.76
N ASP A 256 -18.82 -24.57 -20.18
CA ASP A 256 -19.43 -24.67 -18.84
C ASP A 256 -18.51 -24.13 -17.74
N ALA A 257 -17.20 -24.26 -17.90
CA ALA A 257 -16.19 -23.76 -16.97
C ALA A 257 -15.41 -22.62 -17.61
N MET A 258 -15.42 -21.47 -16.95
CA MET A 258 -14.65 -20.29 -17.36
C MET A 258 -13.42 -20.12 -16.46
N PRO A 259 -12.29 -19.60 -17.00
CA PRO A 259 -11.16 -19.23 -16.17
C PRO A 259 -11.56 -18.10 -15.20
N ASP A 260 -11.03 -18.18 -13.97
CA ASP A 260 -11.31 -17.19 -12.95
C ASP A 260 -10.73 -15.81 -13.32
N LYS A 261 -11.58 -14.80 -13.34
CA LYS A 261 -11.21 -13.43 -13.72
C LYS A 261 -10.21 -12.79 -12.75
N ALA A 262 -10.29 -13.10 -11.45
CA ALA A 262 -9.35 -12.57 -10.47
C ALA A 262 -7.95 -13.16 -10.70
N SER A 263 -7.87 -14.44 -11.03
CA SER A 263 -6.63 -15.10 -11.41
C SER A 263 -6.04 -14.53 -12.70
N ILE A 264 -6.86 -14.24 -13.72
CA ILE A 264 -6.41 -13.53 -14.93
C ILE A 264 -5.88 -12.14 -14.58
N MET A 265 -6.63 -11.36 -13.80
CA MET A 265 -6.21 -10.03 -13.36
C MET A 265 -4.84 -10.06 -12.68
N PHE A 266 -4.63 -10.98 -11.75
CA PHE A 266 -3.36 -11.12 -11.04
C PHE A 266 -2.24 -11.59 -11.96
N ALA A 267 -2.45 -12.65 -12.74
CA ALA A 267 -1.44 -13.26 -13.62
C ALA A 267 -0.92 -12.25 -14.65
N TYR A 268 -1.79 -11.47 -15.27
CA TYR A 268 -1.45 -10.50 -16.31
C TYR A 268 -1.08 -9.12 -15.78
N GLY A 269 -1.28 -8.83 -14.47
CA GLY A 269 -0.92 -7.57 -13.87
C GLY A 269 -1.60 -6.38 -14.54
N GLU A 270 -0.83 -5.41 -15.05
CA GLU A 270 -1.38 -4.21 -15.72
C GLU A 270 -2.23 -4.54 -16.96
N GLN A 271 -1.95 -5.67 -17.63
CA GLN A 271 -2.74 -6.14 -18.77
C GLN A 271 -3.96 -6.97 -18.37
N GLY A 272 -4.11 -7.29 -17.08
CA GLY A 272 -5.18 -8.17 -16.58
C GLY A 272 -6.58 -7.64 -16.87
N ALA A 273 -6.80 -6.34 -16.68
CA ALA A 273 -8.09 -5.70 -16.96
C ALA A 273 -8.46 -5.80 -18.45
N LYS A 274 -7.48 -5.63 -19.36
CA LYS A 274 -7.66 -5.80 -20.79
C LYS A 274 -8.00 -7.24 -21.15
N ALA A 275 -7.28 -8.22 -20.59
CA ALA A 275 -7.51 -9.63 -20.83
C ALA A 275 -8.91 -10.08 -20.37
N VAL A 276 -9.33 -9.68 -19.18
CA VAL A 276 -10.69 -9.95 -18.66
C VAL A 276 -11.75 -9.33 -19.56
N LYS A 277 -11.53 -8.11 -20.05
CA LYS A 277 -12.47 -7.43 -20.92
C LYS A 277 -12.60 -8.10 -22.28
N GLN A 278 -11.50 -8.56 -22.88
CA GLN A 278 -11.52 -9.36 -24.11
C GLN A 278 -12.30 -10.66 -23.91
N LEU A 279 -12.11 -11.35 -22.79
CA LEU A 279 -12.89 -12.54 -22.43
C LEU A 279 -14.40 -12.21 -22.33
N ASP A 280 -14.77 -11.11 -21.67
CA ASP A 280 -16.18 -10.71 -21.53
C ASP A 280 -16.85 -10.37 -22.87
N ILE A 281 -16.12 -9.72 -23.78
CA ILE A 281 -16.58 -9.45 -25.14
C ILE A 281 -16.79 -10.77 -25.90
N ALA A 282 -15.84 -11.68 -25.86
CA ALA A 282 -15.94 -12.98 -26.53
C ALA A 282 -17.12 -13.82 -25.99
N ILE A 283 -17.35 -13.83 -24.67
CA ILE A 283 -18.50 -14.47 -24.05
C ILE A 283 -19.83 -13.88 -24.57
N ASN A 284 -19.92 -12.55 -24.63
CA ASN A 284 -21.13 -11.88 -25.12
C ASN A 284 -21.40 -12.21 -26.59
N ASN A 285 -20.35 -12.21 -27.43
CA ASN A 285 -20.46 -12.52 -28.84
C ASN A 285 -20.90 -13.97 -29.05
N ALA A 286 -20.30 -14.95 -28.34
CA ALA A 286 -20.69 -16.34 -28.41
C ALA A 286 -22.18 -16.58 -27.98
N LYS A 287 -22.61 -15.95 -26.88
CA LYS A 287 -24.02 -16.01 -26.44
C LYS A 287 -24.97 -15.40 -27.48
N THR A 288 -24.61 -14.29 -28.10
CA THR A 288 -25.42 -13.69 -29.15
C THR A 288 -25.50 -14.59 -30.36
N PHE A 289 -24.36 -15.18 -30.78
CA PHE A 289 -24.35 -16.16 -31.87
C PHE A 289 -25.29 -17.33 -31.59
N GLN A 290 -25.23 -17.94 -30.41
CA GLN A 290 -26.12 -19.04 -30.01
C GLN A 290 -27.61 -18.61 -30.04
N ALA A 291 -27.92 -17.37 -29.63
CA ALA A 291 -29.29 -16.89 -29.61
C ALA A 291 -29.88 -16.66 -31.02
N ILE A 292 -29.03 -16.33 -31.99
CA ILE A 292 -29.48 -15.95 -33.34
C ILE A 292 -29.32 -17.03 -34.41
N GLN A 293 -28.62 -18.12 -34.11
CA GLN A 293 -28.30 -19.14 -35.13
C GLN A 293 -29.53 -19.76 -35.84
N TYR A 294 -30.70 -19.71 -35.19
CA TYR A 294 -31.97 -20.34 -35.69
C TYR A 294 -33.06 -19.28 -35.98
N VAL A 295 -32.79 -17.97 -35.96
CA VAL A 295 -33.77 -16.94 -36.31
C VAL A 295 -33.65 -16.49 -37.77
N SER A 296 -34.59 -15.67 -38.27
CA SER A 296 -34.56 -15.20 -39.66
C SER A 296 -33.29 -14.37 -39.99
N PRO A 297 -32.85 -14.35 -41.24
CA PRO A 297 -31.71 -13.53 -41.68
C PRO A 297 -31.82 -12.05 -41.29
N GLU A 298 -33.01 -11.47 -41.35
CA GLU A 298 -33.26 -10.09 -40.98
C GLU A 298 -33.03 -9.88 -39.47
N GLN A 299 -33.50 -10.84 -38.64
CA GLN A 299 -33.27 -10.80 -37.20
C GLN A 299 -31.80 -11.01 -36.85
N GLN A 300 -31.10 -11.92 -37.57
CA GLN A 300 -29.66 -12.12 -37.40
C GLN A 300 -28.89 -10.83 -37.66
N GLN A 301 -29.17 -10.15 -38.80
CA GLN A 301 -28.54 -8.87 -39.16
C GLN A 301 -28.80 -7.78 -38.12
N ALA A 302 -30.02 -7.69 -37.60
CA ALA A 302 -30.38 -6.72 -36.58
C ALA A 302 -29.60 -6.93 -35.26
N GLU A 303 -29.42 -8.18 -34.82
CA GLU A 303 -28.65 -8.49 -33.61
C GLU A 303 -27.14 -8.30 -33.82
N ILE A 304 -26.59 -8.72 -34.97
CA ILE A 304 -25.18 -8.47 -35.34
C ILE A 304 -24.89 -6.96 -35.40
N ALA A 305 -25.84 -6.16 -35.91
CA ALA A 305 -25.65 -4.72 -35.96
C ALA A 305 -25.51 -4.07 -34.58
N LYS A 306 -26.10 -4.64 -33.53
CA LYS A 306 -25.96 -4.19 -32.15
C LYS A 306 -24.55 -4.46 -31.57
N LEU A 307 -23.86 -5.45 -32.06
CA LEU A 307 -22.49 -5.79 -31.64
C LEU A 307 -21.42 -4.88 -32.26
N LYS A 308 -21.77 -4.16 -33.35
CA LYS A 308 -20.80 -3.26 -33.99
C LYS A 308 -20.43 -2.14 -33.06
N PRO A 309 -19.12 -1.93 -32.81
CA PRO A 309 -18.68 -0.86 -31.94
C PRO A 309 -19.04 0.51 -32.51
N GLN A 310 -19.44 1.43 -31.64
CA GLN A 310 -19.67 2.83 -32.00
C GLN A 310 -18.38 3.61 -31.85
N ALA A 311 -18.13 4.62 -32.68
CA ALA A 311 -16.90 5.41 -32.66
C ALA A 311 -16.58 6.08 -31.31
N ASN A 312 -17.60 6.31 -30.48
CA ASN A 312 -17.49 6.86 -29.13
C ASN A 312 -17.45 5.77 -28.01
N ASP A 313 -17.42 4.50 -28.38
CA ASP A 313 -17.32 3.40 -27.41
C ASP A 313 -15.90 3.41 -26.79
N PRO A 314 -15.77 3.48 -25.45
CA PRO A 314 -14.47 3.42 -24.80
C PRO A 314 -13.68 2.14 -25.13
N ASP A 315 -14.36 1.10 -25.60
CA ASP A 315 -13.79 -0.20 -25.97
C ASP A 315 -13.75 -0.45 -27.49
N TYR A 316 -13.88 0.60 -28.26
CA TYR A 316 -13.96 0.52 -29.72
C TYR A 316 -12.88 -0.40 -30.33
N ALA A 317 -11.61 -0.17 -29.97
CA ALA A 317 -10.50 -0.96 -30.49
C ALA A 317 -10.54 -2.44 -30.08
N LEU A 318 -11.03 -2.76 -28.88
CA LEU A 318 -11.14 -4.13 -28.38
C LEU A 318 -12.32 -4.89 -28.99
N LYS A 319 -13.33 -4.19 -29.48
CA LYS A 319 -14.52 -4.79 -30.12
C LYS A 319 -14.38 -4.91 -31.64
N LEU A 320 -13.35 -4.30 -32.22
CA LEU A 320 -13.05 -4.44 -33.66
C LEU A 320 -12.28 -5.72 -33.98
N ASP A 321 -11.47 -6.22 -33.06
CA ASP A 321 -10.73 -7.48 -33.16
C ASP A 321 -11.66 -8.67 -32.89
#